data_d7ebfd43bf91f21b526149c5049760cb
#
_entry.id   d7ebfd43bf91f21b526149c5049760cb
#
_cell.length_a   1.000
_cell.length_b   1.000
_cell.length_c   1.000
_cell.angle_alpha   90.00
_cell.angle_beta   90.00
_cell.angle_gamma   90.00
#
_symmetry.space_group_name_H-M   'P 1'
#
loop_
_entity.id
_entity.type
_entity.pdbx_description
1 polymer ?
#
loop_
_entity_poly.entity_id
_entity_poly.type
_entity_poly.pdbx_seq_one_letter_code
_entity_poly.pdbx_strand_id
1 'polypeptide(L)'
;RREGMKVIEDACHAIGGTIDEGDGVSAVGACAYSDAAAFSFHPVKTVAMGEGGAVTTNDETMAGVMRRLRSHGIRREPDGFINTALATDGGKTNPWYYEIGELGFNYRASDIHCALGLSQMKKLDRSVARRAELVEIYLDLLAPLAPVVRPLGRRGGGRTAWHLFVARIDFAAAGISRGDLMRALRECGVGSQVHYIPLHLMPAFQTGAAEAAFPGAMNYYEKCLSLPLYVGMTDEDVENVVRSLAAAL
;
A
#
# COMPACT_ATOMS: atom_id res chain seq x y z
N ARG A 1 22.98 -1.22 -1.65
CA ARG A 1 23.68 -2.28 -0.84
C ARG A 1 25.13 -1.94 -0.54
N ARG A 2 25.65 -0.79 -0.99
CA ARG A 2 27.05 -0.39 -0.70
C ARG A 2 27.31 -0.18 0.79
N GLU A 3 26.28 0.17 1.58
CA GLU A 3 26.39 0.51 3.01
C GLU A 3 25.96 -0.64 3.94
N GLY A 4 25.73 -1.85 3.43
CA GLY A 4 25.26 -2.99 4.22
C GLY A 4 23.85 -2.86 4.79
N MET A 5 23.09 -1.83 4.40
CA MET A 5 21.72 -1.61 4.84
C MET A 5 20.76 -2.63 4.23
N LYS A 6 19.74 -3.01 5.02
CA LYS A 6 18.59 -3.76 4.53
C LYS A 6 17.54 -2.79 3.97
N VAL A 7 16.96 -3.17 2.82
CA VAL A 7 15.93 -2.39 2.14
C VAL A 7 14.60 -3.14 2.23
N ILE A 8 13.59 -2.50 2.78
CA ILE A 8 12.22 -3.01 2.84
C ILE A 8 11.34 -2.07 2.01
N GLU A 9 10.65 -2.63 1.02
CA GLU A 9 9.68 -1.89 0.23
C GLU A 9 8.33 -1.85 0.97
N ASP A 10 7.76 -0.66 1.16
CA ASP A 10 6.34 -0.52 1.44
C ASP A 10 5.57 -0.57 0.11
N ALA A 11 5.10 -1.76 -0.23
CA ALA A 11 4.33 -2.04 -1.43
C ALA A 11 2.80 -2.08 -1.18
N CYS A 12 2.32 -1.50 -0.05
CA CYS A 12 0.91 -1.57 0.36
C CYS A 12 -0.07 -0.97 -0.65
N HIS A 13 0.39 -0.14 -1.58
CA HIS A 13 -0.41 0.47 -2.65
C HIS A 13 0.00 0.01 -4.06
N ALA A 14 0.91 -0.95 -4.19
CA ALA A 14 1.61 -1.19 -5.45
C ALA A 14 1.45 -2.61 -6.02
N ILE A 15 0.58 -3.45 -5.42
CA ILE A 15 0.36 -4.81 -5.90
C ILE A 15 -0.13 -4.80 -7.37
N GLY A 16 0.53 -5.60 -8.23
CA GLY A 16 0.28 -5.65 -9.67
C GLY A 16 1.02 -4.59 -10.48
N GLY A 17 1.79 -3.71 -9.81
CA GLY A 17 2.73 -2.80 -10.46
C GLY A 17 4.02 -3.49 -10.92
N THR A 18 4.75 -2.80 -11.79
CA THR A 18 6.10 -3.23 -12.24
C THR A 18 7.08 -2.07 -12.17
N ILE A 19 8.34 -2.40 -12.01
CA ILE A 19 9.48 -1.48 -12.04
C ILE A 19 10.29 -1.81 -13.30
N ASP A 20 10.71 -0.78 -14.03
CA ASP A 20 11.64 -0.88 -15.16
C ASP A 20 12.77 0.13 -14.93
N GLU A 21 13.94 -0.36 -14.59
CA GLU A 21 15.17 0.44 -14.35
C GLU A 21 16.15 0.32 -15.51
N GLY A 22 15.69 -0.22 -16.66
CA GLY A 22 16.49 -0.35 -17.88
C GLY A 22 17.29 -1.65 -18.00
N ASP A 23 17.35 -2.46 -16.96
CA ASP A 23 17.92 -3.82 -16.93
C ASP A 23 16.86 -4.92 -16.97
N GLY A 24 15.61 -4.53 -17.14
CA GLY A 24 14.44 -5.40 -17.29
C GLY A 24 13.25 -4.99 -16.43
N VAL A 25 12.10 -5.56 -16.77
CA VAL A 25 10.85 -5.33 -16.04
C VAL A 25 10.71 -6.31 -14.88
N SER A 26 10.59 -5.81 -13.67
CA SER A 26 10.39 -6.60 -12.46
C SER A 26 9.04 -6.29 -11.83
N ALA A 27 8.31 -7.30 -11.33
CA ALA A 27 7.09 -7.08 -10.57
C ALA A 27 7.42 -6.44 -9.20
N VAL A 28 6.59 -5.51 -8.75
CA VAL A 28 6.65 -5.02 -7.36
C VAL A 28 6.45 -6.21 -6.42
N GLY A 29 7.36 -6.36 -5.44
CA GLY A 29 7.38 -7.50 -4.53
C GLY A 29 8.19 -8.70 -5.01
N ALA A 30 8.81 -8.65 -6.19
CA ALA A 30 9.81 -9.64 -6.60
C ALA A 30 11.13 -9.50 -5.85
N CYS A 31 11.30 -8.43 -5.08
CA CYS A 31 12.49 -8.11 -4.29
C CYS A 31 13.79 -8.08 -5.13
N ALA A 32 13.69 -7.59 -6.38
CA ALA A 32 14.86 -7.43 -7.25
C ALA A 32 15.83 -6.39 -6.69
N TYR A 33 15.32 -5.34 -6.06
CA TYR A 33 16.08 -4.21 -5.52
C TYR A 33 16.00 -4.07 -4.00
N SER A 34 15.25 -4.97 -3.33
CA SER A 34 15.02 -4.96 -1.87
C SER A 34 15.31 -6.31 -1.24
N ASP A 35 15.35 -6.36 0.09
CA ASP A 35 15.46 -7.60 0.87
C ASP A 35 14.07 -8.17 1.18
N ALA A 36 13.06 -7.30 1.27
CA ALA A 36 11.66 -7.70 1.48
C ALA A 36 10.70 -6.63 0.91
N ALA A 37 9.47 -7.03 0.62
CA ALA A 37 8.39 -6.12 0.28
C ALA A 37 7.13 -6.46 1.09
N ALA A 38 6.49 -5.44 1.66
CA ALA A 38 5.28 -5.57 2.46
C ALA A 38 4.03 -5.12 1.68
N PHE A 39 2.99 -5.94 1.69
CA PHE A 39 1.70 -5.67 1.08
C PHE A 39 0.59 -5.59 2.11
N SER A 40 -0.38 -4.73 1.86
CA SER A 40 -1.63 -4.64 2.62
C SER A 40 -2.79 -5.20 1.81
N PHE A 41 -3.61 -6.02 2.46
CA PHE A 41 -4.86 -6.55 1.92
C PHE A 41 -6.08 -6.07 2.73
N HIS A 42 -5.95 -4.90 3.37
CA HIS A 42 -7.05 -4.19 4.02
C HIS A 42 -8.22 -3.96 3.03
N PRO A 43 -9.48 -3.84 3.50
CA PRO A 43 -10.68 -3.73 2.62
C PRO A 43 -10.63 -2.68 1.52
N VAL A 44 -9.91 -1.58 1.73
CA VAL A 44 -9.80 -0.49 0.72
C VAL A 44 -8.77 -0.77 -0.37
N LYS A 45 -7.95 -1.83 -0.24
CA LYS A 45 -6.85 -2.10 -1.17
C LYS A 45 -7.32 -2.76 -2.47
N THR A 46 -6.47 -2.73 -3.48
CA THR A 46 -6.75 -3.35 -4.81
C THR A 46 -7.07 -4.84 -4.70
N VAL A 47 -6.38 -5.54 -3.80
CA VAL A 47 -6.72 -6.88 -3.34
C VAL A 47 -7.12 -6.76 -1.88
N ALA A 48 -8.35 -7.14 -1.56
CA ALA A 48 -8.89 -7.09 -0.21
C ALA A 48 -9.17 -8.50 0.32
N MET A 49 -8.79 -8.76 1.59
CA MET A 49 -9.07 -10.05 2.25
C MET A 49 -9.77 -9.88 3.60
N GLY A 50 -10.41 -8.73 3.84
CA GLY A 50 -10.84 -8.30 5.17
C GLY A 50 -9.66 -7.61 5.84
N GLU A 51 -9.09 -8.20 6.86
CA GLU A 51 -7.82 -7.75 7.42
C GLU A 51 -6.70 -8.70 7.03
N GLY A 52 -5.54 -8.16 6.67
CA GLY A 52 -4.37 -8.96 6.36
C GLY A 52 -3.33 -8.25 5.52
N GLY A 53 -2.26 -8.98 5.25
CA GLY A 53 -1.13 -8.53 4.44
C GLY A 53 -0.22 -9.69 4.12
N ALA A 54 0.82 -9.41 3.36
CA ALA A 54 1.87 -10.36 3.04
C ALA A 54 3.23 -9.66 3.02
N VAL A 55 4.26 -10.42 3.31
CA VAL A 55 5.64 -10.02 3.07
C VAL A 55 6.25 -11.00 2.09
N THR A 56 6.89 -10.51 1.04
CA THR A 56 7.69 -11.30 0.11
C THR A 56 9.17 -11.06 0.35
N THR A 57 9.98 -12.08 0.13
CA THR A 57 11.44 -12.03 0.21
C THR A 57 12.05 -13.19 -0.57
N ASN A 58 13.27 -13.00 -1.08
CA ASN A 58 14.11 -14.05 -1.67
C ASN A 58 15.09 -14.65 -0.66
N ASP A 59 15.08 -14.20 0.59
CA ASP A 59 15.93 -14.71 1.69
C ASP A 59 15.13 -15.75 2.49
N GLU A 60 15.46 -17.04 2.33
CA GLU A 60 14.78 -18.13 3.02
C GLU A 60 14.96 -18.08 4.54
N THR A 61 16.10 -17.59 5.04
CA THR A 61 16.34 -17.42 6.46
C THR A 61 15.38 -16.37 7.04
N MET A 62 15.27 -15.22 6.37
CA MET A 62 14.31 -14.17 6.74
C MET A 62 12.87 -14.69 6.70
N ALA A 63 12.50 -15.43 5.64
CA ALA A 63 11.18 -16.02 5.51
C ALA A 63 10.87 -17.01 6.67
N GLY A 64 11.84 -17.83 7.05
CA GLY A 64 11.74 -18.74 8.19
C GLY A 64 11.49 -18.02 9.51
N VAL A 65 12.28 -16.96 9.79
CA VAL A 65 12.10 -16.12 10.99
C VAL A 65 10.71 -15.48 11.01
N MET A 66 10.28 -14.86 9.90
CA MET A 66 8.96 -14.23 9.81
C MET A 66 7.81 -15.22 10.02
N ARG A 67 7.92 -16.44 9.48
CA ARG A 67 6.90 -17.49 9.69
C ARG A 67 6.79 -17.90 11.15
N ARG A 68 7.91 -18.02 11.87
CA ARG A 68 7.92 -18.33 13.31
C ARG A 68 7.34 -17.18 14.13
N LEU A 69 7.86 -15.95 13.92
CA LEU A 69 7.40 -14.76 14.66
C LEU A 69 5.90 -14.51 14.47
N ARG A 70 5.38 -14.70 13.25
CA ARG A 70 3.95 -14.63 12.96
C ARG A 70 3.12 -15.63 13.76
N SER A 71 3.72 -16.74 14.21
CA SER A 71 3.06 -17.90 14.85
C SER A 71 3.64 -18.18 16.22
N HIS A 72 3.66 -17.18 17.11
CA HIS A 72 4.07 -17.27 18.52
C HIS A 72 5.55 -17.60 18.75
N GLY A 73 6.42 -17.59 17.76
CA GLY A 73 7.80 -18.05 17.87
C GLY A 73 7.93 -19.58 17.99
N ILE A 74 6.89 -20.33 17.57
CA ILE A 74 6.87 -21.80 17.67
C ILE A 74 7.82 -22.41 16.64
N ARG A 75 8.63 -23.39 17.14
CA ARG A 75 9.46 -24.30 16.36
C ARG A 75 8.87 -25.69 16.40
N ARG A 76 8.82 -26.35 15.25
CA ARG A 76 8.34 -27.74 15.10
C ARG A 76 9.37 -28.63 14.41
N GLU A 77 10.38 -28.03 13.81
CA GLU A 77 11.45 -28.71 13.09
C GLU A 77 12.48 -29.26 14.09
N PRO A 78 12.75 -30.59 14.11
CA PRO A 78 13.59 -31.25 15.10
C PRO A 78 15.02 -30.72 15.19
N ASP A 79 15.62 -30.34 14.09
CA ASP A 79 16.96 -29.77 13.98
C ASP A 79 17.08 -28.36 14.58
N GLY A 80 15.96 -27.71 14.83
CA GLY A 80 15.89 -26.41 15.51
C GLY A 80 15.61 -26.47 17.01
N PHE A 81 15.42 -27.65 17.60
CA PHE A 81 15.06 -27.78 19.02
C PHE A 81 16.23 -27.45 19.96
N ILE A 82 15.91 -26.65 20.97
CA ILE A 82 16.85 -26.26 22.05
C ILE A 82 16.79 -27.28 23.19
N ASN A 83 15.56 -27.69 23.58
CA ASN A 83 15.38 -28.66 24.66
C ASN A 83 15.26 -30.09 24.12
N THR A 84 16.38 -30.65 23.69
CA THR A 84 16.45 -31.98 23.10
C THR A 84 16.02 -33.08 24.06
N ALA A 85 16.21 -32.89 25.39
CA ALA A 85 15.82 -33.88 26.39
C ALA A 85 14.30 -34.12 26.47
N LEU A 86 13.49 -33.08 26.24
CA LEU A 86 12.04 -33.22 26.16
C LEU A 86 11.55 -33.53 24.73
N ALA A 87 12.35 -33.18 23.74
CA ALA A 87 12.00 -33.35 22.35
C ALA A 87 12.10 -34.79 21.86
N THR A 88 12.91 -35.64 22.53
CA THR A 88 13.21 -36.99 22.07
C THR A 88 13.00 -38.05 23.14
N ASP A 89 12.53 -39.20 22.71
CA ASP A 89 12.47 -40.42 23.51
C ASP A 89 13.04 -41.60 22.69
N GLY A 90 13.97 -42.36 23.30
CA GLY A 90 14.63 -43.48 22.64
C GLY A 90 15.33 -43.09 21.31
N GLY A 91 15.83 -41.87 21.17
CA GLY A 91 16.49 -41.33 19.96
C GLY A 91 15.50 -40.94 18.84
N LYS A 92 14.20 -40.93 19.10
CA LYS A 92 13.15 -40.50 18.15
C LYS A 92 12.49 -39.23 18.65
N THR A 93 12.20 -38.32 17.72
CA THR A 93 11.48 -37.08 18.02
C THR A 93 10.04 -37.41 18.46
N ASN A 94 9.62 -36.78 19.57
CA ASN A 94 8.24 -36.87 20.05
C ASN A 94 7.31 -36.17 19.07
N PRO A 95 6.27 -36.87 18.53
CA PRO A 95 5.42 -36.32 17.46
C PRO A 95 4.52 -35.16 17.91
N TRP A 96 4.34 -34.96 19.19
CA TRP A 96 3.56 -33.91 19.82
C TRP A 96 4.44 -32.71 20.22
N TYR A 97 5.78 -32.83 20.18
CA TYR A 97 6.67 -31.81 20.71
C TYR A 97 6.75 -30.58 19.80
N TYR A 98 6.76 -29.46 20.41
CA TYR A 98 7.11 -28.16 19.87
C TYR A 98 7.68 -27.28 20.99
N GLU A 99 8.39 -26.25 20.65
CA GLU A 99 8.88 -25.29 21.64
C GLU A 99 8.76 -23.84 21.13
N ILE A 100 8.74 -22.90 22.08
CA ILE A 100 8.81 -21.46 21.79
C ILE A 100 10.26 -21.05 22.04
N GLY A 101 11.03 -20.90 20.98
CA GLY A 101 12.44 -20.53 21.06
C GLY A 101 12.69 -19.01 21.12
N GLU A 102 11.66 -18.23 20.77
CA GLU A 102 11.68 -16.77 20.74
C GLU A 102 10.26 -16.21 20.93
N LEU A 103 10.15 -14.98 21.46
CA LEU A 103 8.83 -14.35 21.59
C LEU A 103 8.31 -13.94 20.20
N GLY A 104 7.12 -14.39 19.88
CA GLY A 104 6.43 -14.07 18.63
C GLY A 104 5.04 -13.50 18.86
N PHE A 105 4.31 -13.31 17.77
CA PHE A 105 2.97 -12.72 17.72
C PHE A 105 1.95 -13.73 17.21
N ASN A 106 0.68 -13.41 17.37
CA ASN A 106 -0.39 -14.09 16.65
C ASN A 106 -0.82 -13.22 15.45
N TYR A 107 -0.02 -13.25 14.40
CA TYR A 107 -0.24 -12.48 13.17
C TYR A 107 -0.63 -13.37 11.98
N ARG A 108 -1.20 -14.54 12.27
CA ARG A 108 -1.72 -15.43 11.23
C ARG A 108 -3.02 -14.87 10.67
N ALA A 109 -3.10 -14.76 9.34
CA ALA A 109 -4.39 -14.59 8.67
C ALA A 109 -5.21 -15.89 8.82
N SER A 110 -6.52 -15.76 8.98
CA SER A 110 -7.41 -16.93 8.99
C SER A 110 -7.60 -17.49 7.58
N ASP A 111 -7.96 -18.77 7.47
CA ASP A 111 -8.23 -19.41 6.18
C ASP A 111 -9.40 -18.75 5.44
N ILE A 112 -10.37 -18.18 6.17
CA ILE A 112 -11.49 -17.41 5.58
C ILE A 112 -10.94 -16.18 4.86
N HIS A 113 -10.07 -15.40 5.53
CA HIS A 113 -9.43 -14.24 4.92
C HIS A 113 -8.54 -14.65 3.75
N CYS A 114 -7.75 -15.72 3.90
CA CYS A 114 -6.90 -16.22 2.83
C CYS A 114 -7.72 -16.67 1.60
N ALA A 115 -8.85 -17.35 1.78
CA ALA A 115 -9.74 -17.76 0.70
C ALA A 115 -10.31 -16.55 -0.06
N LEU A 116 -10.72 -15.49 0.67
CA LEU A 116 -11.16 -14.24 0.08
C LEU A 116 -10.01 -13.58 -0.71
N GLY A 117 -8.82 -13.48 -0.12
CA GLY A 117 -7.64 -12.93 -0.77
C GLY A 117 -7.28 -13.66 -2.06
N LEU A 118 -7.27 -15.00 -2.04
CA LEU A 118 -7.04 -15.82 -3.24
C LEU A 118 -8.09 -15.56 -4.34
N SER A 119 -9.36 -15.39 -3.95
CA SER A 119 -10.42 -15.03 -4.90
C SER A 119 -10.19 -13.65 -5.52
N GLN A 120 -9.74 -12.68 -4.74
CA GLN A 120 -9.44 -11.32 -5.23
C GLN A 120 -8.18 -11.29 -6.09
N MET A 121 -7.14 -12.05 -5.74
CA MET A 121 -5.91 -12.17 -6.55
C MET A 121 -6.18 -12.61 -7.98
N LYS A 122 -7.14 -13.49 -8.21
CA LYS A 122 -7.55 -13.91 -9.57
C LYS A 122 -8.10 -12.78 -10.43
N LYS A 123 -8.49 -11.65 -9.82
CA LYS A 123 -9.04 -10.49 -10.50
C LYS A 123 -8.02 -9.34 -10.66
N LEU A 124 -6.79 -9.52 -10.15
CA LEU A 124 -5.79 -8.46 -10.03
C LEU A 124 -5.52 -7.76 -11.36
N ASP A 125 -5.18 -8.50 -12.42
CA ASP A 125 -4.81 -7.91 -13.71
C ASP A 125 -5.96 -7.08 -14.31
N ARG A 126 -7.18 -7.60 -14.25
CA ARG A 126 -8.38 -6.85 -14.68
C ARG A 126 -8.57 -5.59 -13.86
N SER A 127 -8.35 -5.67 -12.55
CA SER A 127 -8.52 -4.52 -11.64
C SER A 127 -7.48 -3.44 -11.91
N VAL A 128 -6.23 -3.84 -12.16
CA VAL A 128 -5.14 -2.92 -12.50
C VAL A 128 -5.40 -2.25 -13.85
N ALA A 129 -5.83 -3.02 -14.86
CA ALA A 129 -6.15 -2.49 -16.18
C ALA A 129 -7.30 -1.46 -16.11
N ARG A 130 -8.43 -1.82 -15.44
CA ARG A 130 -9.57 -0.92 -15.33
C ARG A 130 -9.24 0.40 -14.59
N ARG A 131 -8.46 0.32 -13.52
CA ARG A 131 -8.01 1.52 -12.81
C ARG A 131 -7.13 2.41 -13.68
N ALA A 132 -6.27 1.83 -14.52
CA ALA A 132 -5.47 2.58 -15.47
C ALA A 132 -6.33 3.31 -16.50
N GLU A 133 -7.36 2.66 -17.07
CA GLU A 133 -8.32 3.28 -17.98
C GLU A 133 -9.01 4.49 -17.33
N LEU A 134 -9.54 4.33 -16.10
CA LEU A 134 -10.18 5.41 -15.36
C LEU A 134 -9.23 6.58 -15.10
N VAL A 135 -7.95 6.30 -14.85
CA VAL A 135 -6.93 7.34 -14.66
C VAL A 135 -6.70 8.12 -15.95
N GLU A 136 -6.63 7.47 -17.11
CA GLU A 136 -6.48 8.20 -18.39
C GLU A 136 -7.68 9.14 -18.62
N ILE A 137 -8.91 8.69 -18.33
CA ILE A 137 -10.10 9.57 -18.41
C ILE A 137 -9.97 10.78 -17.46
N TYR A 138 -9.52 10.55 -16.21
CA TYR A 138 -9.23 11.67 -15.29
C TYR A 138 -8.21 12.65 -15.85
N LEU A 139 -7.12 12.15 -16.45
CA LEU A 139 -6.06 13.00 -17.01
C LEU A 139 -6.60 13.90 -18.11
N ASP A 140 -7.39 13.35 -19.02
CA ASP A 140 -7.99 14.09 -20.13
C ASP A 140 -8.99 15.15 -19.63
N LEU A 141 -9.89 14.78 -18.72
CA LEU A 141 -10.92 15.67 -18.20
C LEU A 141 -10.37 16.76 -17.28
N LEU A 142 -9.26 16.51 -16.58
CA LEU A 142 -8.62 17.51 -15.70
C LEU A 142 -7.69 18.47 -16.46
N ALA A 143 -7.28 18.16 -17.67
CA ALA A 143 -6.35 18.98 -18.45
C ALA A 143 -6.83 20.45 -18.60
N PRO A 144 -8.13 20.75 -18.84
CA PRO A 144 -8.62 22.13 -18.93
C PRO A 144 -8.55 22.91 -17.61
N LEU A 145 -8.47 22.23 -16.46
CA LEU A 145 -8.41 22.87 -15.14
C LEU A 145 -6.97 23.30 -14.73
N ALA A 146 -5.97 22.98 -15.56
CA ALA A 146 -4.60 23.45 -15.32
C ALA A 146 -4.53 25.00 -15.47
N PRO A 147 -3.69 25.68 -14.67
CA PRO A 147 -2.72 25.13 -13.69
C PRO A 147 -3.28 24.89 -12.29
N VAL A 148 -4.53 25.23 -12.02
CA VAL A 148 -5.14 25.17 -10.67
C VAL A 148 -5.23 23.73 -10.18
N VAL A 149 -5.67 22.81 -11.05
CA VAL A 149 -5.71 21.37 -10.75
C VAL A 149 -4.71 20.65 -11.65
N ARG A 150 -3.87 19.83 -11.06
CA ARG A 150 -2.92 18.99 -11.79
C ARG A 150 -2.91 17.58 -11.17
N PRO A 151 -2.84 16.52 -11.97
CA PRO A 151 -2.61 15.18 -11.44
C PRO A 151 -1.23 15.11 -10.78
N LEU A 152 -1.06 14.17 -9.84
CA LEU A 152 0.26 13.86 -9.31
C LEU A 152 1.12 13.27 -10.45
N GLY A 153 2.34 13.81 -10.64
CA GLY A 153 3.23 13.36 -11.69
C GLY A 153 3.67 11.91 -11.50
N ARG A 154 3.80 11.18 -12.60
CA ARG A 154 4.41 9.85 -12.64
C ARG A 154 5.93 9.97 -12.65
N ARG A 155 6.63 9.11 -11.94
CA ARG A 155 8.03 8.77 -12.25
C ARG A 155 8.03 7.61 -13.23
N GLY A 156 8.91 7.70 -14.25
CA GLY A 156 8.94 6.78 -15.38
C GLY A 156 9.22 5.33 -15.02
N GLY A 157 9.29 4.44 -15.97
CA GLY A 157 9.67 3.04 -15.90
C GLY A 157 8.62 2.11 -15.23
N GLY A 158 8.04 1.21 -16.03
CA GLY A 158 7.13 0.18 -15.54
C GLY A 158 5.64 0.58 -15.48
N ARG A 159 4.81 -0.38 -15.05
CA ARG A 159 3.34 -0.25 -14.95
C ARG A 159 2.95 0.22 -13.55
N THR A 160 2.23 1.33 -13.46
CA THR A 160 1.63 1.78 -12.19
C THR A 160 0.36 0.99 -11.91
N ALA A 161 0.30 0.32 -10.75
CA ALA A 161 -0.96 -0.23 -10.21
C ALA A 161 -1.64 0.86 -9.37
N TRP A 162 -2.55 1.59 -10.00
CA TRP A 162 -3.21 2.72 -9.38
C TRP A 162 -4.10 2.28 -8.20
N HIS A 163 -3.70 2.62 -6.98
CA HIS A 163 -4.54 2.47 -5.79
C HIS A 163 -5.34 3.73 -5.50
N LEU A 164 -4.72 4.89 -5.63
CA LEU A 164 -5.31 6.21 -5.43
C LEU A 164 -5.15 7.05 -6.68
N PHE A 165 -6.11 7.94 -6.95
CA PHE A 165 -5.94 9.05 -7.87
C PHE A 165 -5.84 10.34 -7.06
N VAL A 166 -4.68 10.97 -7.07
CA VAL A 166 -4.40 12.18 -6.32
C VAL A 166 -4.29 13.37 -7.29
N ALA A 167 -5.17 14.36 -7.09
CA ALA A 167 -5.05 15.66 -7.70
C ALA A 167 -4.27 16.60 -6.76
N ARG A 168 -3.41 17.43 -7.33
CA ARG A 168 -2.80 18.57 -6.66
C ARG A 168 -3.58 19.82 -7.03
N ILE A 169 -4.13 20.49 -6.04
CA ILE A 169 -4.99 21.66 -6.21
C ILE A 169 -4.28 22.87 -5.58
N ASP A 170 -4.19 23.94 -6.32
CA ASP A 170 -3.76 25.24 -5.80
C ASP A 170 -4.98 25.93 -5.19
N PHE A 171 -5.25 25.66 -3.93
CA PHE A 171 -6.42 26.17 -3.21
C PHE A 171 -6.42 27.70 -3.09
N ALA A 172 -5.23 28.32 -3.05
CA ALA A 172 -5.11 29.77 -3.03
C ALA A 172 -5.52 30.39 -4.37
N ALA A 173 -5.05 29.82 -5.48
CA ALA A 173 -5.45 30.25 -6.81
C ALA A 173 -6.92 29.96 -7.13
N ALA A 174 -7.47 28.89 -6.57
CA ALA A 174 -8.89 28.54 -6.69
C ALA A 174 -9.81 29.43 -5.84
N GLY A 175 -9.28 30.13 -4.83
CA GLY A 175 -10.08 30.96 -3.92
C GLY A 175 -10.98 30.17 -2.96
N ILE A 176 -10.72 28.88 -2.77
CA ILE A 176 -11.50 27.97 -1.90
C ILE A 176 -10.58 27.19 -0.97
N SER A 177 -11.02 26.93 0.25
CA SER A 177 -10.28 26.04 1.14
C SER A 177 -10.49 24.57 0.75
N ARG A 178 -9.49 23.69 1.06
CA ARG A 178 -9.65 22.24 0.86
C ARG A 178 -10.88 21.70 1.59
N GLY A 179 -11.15 22.19 2.81
CA GLY A 179 -12.31 21.76 3.58
C GLY A 179 -13.63 22.13 2.94
N ASP A 180 -13.74 23.32 2.39
CA ASP A 180 -14.96 23.78 1.69
C ASP A 180 -15.16 22.99 0.40
N LEU A 181 -14.11 22.79 -0.38
CA LEU A 181 -14.16 21.97 -1.58
C LEU A 181 -14.60 20.52 -1.28
N MET A 182 -14.07 19.92 -0.23
CA MET A 182 -14.48 18.55 0.18
C MET A 182 -15.95 18.50 0.61
N ARG A 183 -16.47 19.56 1.23
CA ARG A 183 -17.91 19.66 1.56
C ARG A 183 -18.77 19.79 0.31
N ALA A 184 -18.42 20.68 -0.59
CA ALA A 184 -19.13 20.87 -1.85
C ALA A 184 -19.16 19.57 -2.69
N LEU A 185 -18.04 18.87 -2.82
CA LEU A 185 -17.97 17.57 -3.48
C LEU A 185 -18.91 16.55 -2.82
N ARG A 186 -18.94 16.52 -1.48
CA ARG A 186 -19.84 15.61 -0.75
C ARG A 186 -21.31 15.90 -0.99
N GLU A 187 -21.70 17.17 -1.10
CA GLU A 187 -23.08 17.57 -1.46
C GLU A 187 -23.48 17.09 -2.84
N CYS A 188 -22.49 16.98 -3.76
CA CYS A 188 -22.67 16.38 -5.08
C CYS A 188 -22.57 14.83 -5.09
N GLY A 189 -22.49 14.19 -3.91
CA GLY A 189 -22.32 12.73 -3.80
C GLY A 189 -20.91 12.21 -4.07
N VAL A 190 -19.92 13.10 -4.18
CA VAL A 190 -18.52 12.75 -4.46
C VAL A 190 -17.72 12.68 -3.16
N GLY A 191 -17.27 11.48 -2.79
CA GLY A 191 -16.35 11.27 -1.67
C GLY A 191 -14.93 11.67 -2.06
N SER A 192 -14.24 12.40 -1.18
CA SER A 192 -12.82 12.75 -1.36
C SER A 192 -12.06 12.57 -0.05
N GLN A 193 -10.73 12.45 -0.11
CA GLN A 193 -9.90 12.21 1.08
C GLN A 193 -8.52 12.83 0.95
N VAL A 194 -7.83 12.99 2.07
CA VAL A 194 -6.44 13.44 2.13
C VAL A 194 -5.55 12.25 2.54
N HIS A 195 -4.66 11.84 1.65
CA HIS A 195 -3.70 10.76 1.89
C HIS A 195 -2.27 11.31 1.80
N TYR A 196 -1.62 11.64 2.95
CA TYR A 196 -2.11 11.64 4.34
C TYR A 196 -1.62 12.89 5.06
N ILE A 197 -2.05 13.10 6.32
CA ILE A 197 -1.40 14.07 7.20
C ILE A 197 0.04 13.59 7.41
N PRO A 198 1.07 14.44 7.21
CA PRO A 198 2.46 14.06 7.43
C PRO A 198 2.71 13.57 8.88
N LEU A 199 3.47 12.50 9.03
CA LEU A 199 3.69 11.87 10.34
C LEU A 199 4.28 12.83 11.38
N HIS A 200 5.18 13.72 10.97
CA HIS A 200 5.79 14.69 11.89
C HIS A 200 4.80 15.73 12.46
N LEU A 201 3.59 15.84 11.88
CA LEU A 201 2.49 16.65 12.42
C LEU A 201 1.60 15.86 13.38
N MET A 202 1.71 14.53 13.42
CA MET A 202 0.91 13.69 14.31
C MET A 202 1.47 13.75 15.74
N PRO A 203 0.64 13.96 16.78
CA PRO A 203 1.12 14.11 18.16
C PRO A 203 2.07 13.00 18.63
N ALA A 204 1.79 11.75 18.26
CA ALA A 204 2.61 10.60 18.64
C ALA A 204 4.01 10.56 17.99
N PHE A 205 4.23 11.33 16.92
CA PHE A 205 5.49 11.36 16.16
C PHE A 205 6.17 12.73 16.20
N GLN A 206 5.69 13.66 17.02
CA GLN A 206 6.32 14.97 17.17
C GLN A 206 7.65 14.82 17.91
N THR A 207 8.74 14.94 17.15
CA THR A 207 10.12 14.89 17.67
C THR A 207 10.71 16.29 17.94
N GLY A 208 9.88 17.34 17.85
CA GLY A 208 10.36 18.74 17.89
C GLY A 208 10.99 19.22 16.58
N ALA A 209 10.96 18.41 15.53
CA ALA A 209 11.39 18.84 14.19
C ALA A 209 10.39 19.88 13.65
N ALA A 210 10.89 21.02 13.21
CA ALA A 210 10.07 22.06 12.60
C ALA A 210 9.47 21.57 11.26
N GLU A 211 8.30 22.09 10.88
CA GLU A 211 7.67 21.84 9.57
C GLU A 211 8.64 22.09 8.41
N ALA A 212 9.54 23.04 8.55
CA ALA A 212 10.60 23.36 7.57
C ALA A 212 11.58 22.19 7.31
N ALA A 213 11.65 21.19 8.20
CA ALA A 213 12.50 20.01 8.01
C ALA A 213 11.98 19.08 6.88
N PHE A 214 10.69 19.17 6.52
CA PHE A 214 10.05 18.28 5.54
C PHE A 214 9.28 19.04 4.45
N PRO A 215 9.93 19.97 3.69
CA PRO A 215 9.23 20.85 2.76
C PRO A 215 8.52 20.10 1.63
N GLY A 216 9.03 18.94 1.21
CA GLY A 216 8.39 18.10 0.19
C GLY A 216 7.07 17.48 0.69
N ALA A 217 7.05 17.00 1.93
CA ALA A 217 5.85 16.43 2.55
C ALA A 217 4.77 17.51 2.77
N MET A 218 5.18 18.70 3.22
CA MET A 218 4.27 19.82 3.41
C MET A 218 3.68 20.31 2.10
N ASN A 219 4.51 20.56 1.07
CA ASN A 219 4.03 20.98 -0.25
C ASN A 219 3.09 19.96 -0.92
N TYR A 220 3.29 18.66 -0.65
CA TYR A 220 2.34 17.63 -1.08
C TYR A 220 1.04 17.74 -0.28
N TYR A 221 1.14 17.72 1.05
CA TYR A 221 -0.01 17.71 1.95
C TYR A 221 -0.93 18.93 1.76
N GLU A 222 -0.36 20.12 1.60
CA GLU A 222 -1.12 21.36 1.42
C GLU A 222 -1.99 21.34 0.15
N LYS A 223 -1.60 20.59 -0.88
CA LYS A 223 -2.23 20.62 -2.21
C LYS A 223 -2.95 19.33 -2.58
N CYS A 224 -2.73 18.23 -1.86
CA CYS A 224 -3.28 16.94 -2.24
C CYS A 224 -4.77 16.82 -1.93
N LEU A 225 -5.51 16.21 -2.86
CA LEU A 225 -6.87 15.72 -2.70
C LEU A 225 -7.01 14.42 -3.47
N SER A 226 -7.36 13.32 -2.81
CA SER A 226 -7.66 12.06 -3.49
C SER A 226 -9.10 12.06 -3.95
N LEU A 227 -9.30 11.83 -5.23
CA LEU A 227 -10.59 11.65 -5.89
C LEU A 227 -10.93 10.16 -5.95
N PRO A 228 -12.21 9.79 -6.12
CA PRO A 228 -12.65 8.41 -6.19
C PRO A 228 -11.92 7.62 -7.28
N LEU A 229 -11.43 6.43 -6.95
CA LEU A 229 -10.86 5.49 -7.91
C LEU A 229 -11.10 4.06 -7.44
N TYR A 230 -12.02 3.34 -8.06
CA TYR A 230 -12.28 1.93 -7.78
C TYR A 230 -12.81 1.21 -9.02
N VAL A 231 -12.65 -0.11 -9.07
CA VAL A 231 -12.90 -0.92 -10.29
C VAL A 231 -14.34 -0.87 -10.79
N GLY A 232 -15.31 -0.63 -9.89
CA GLY A 232 -16.73 -0.57 -10.24
C GLY A 232 -17.18 0.77 -10.82
N MET A 233 -16.31 1.78 -10.92
CA MET A 233 -16.65 3.06 -11.54
C MET A 233 -16.88 2.88 -13.04
N THR A 234 -17.92 3.56 -13.53
CA THR A 234 -18.13 3.82 -14.96
C THR A 234 -17.31 5.04 -15.42
N ASP A 235 -17.22 5.24 -16.72
CA ASP A 235 -16.59 6.45 -17.29
C ASP A 235 -17.40 7.70 -16.90
N GLU A 236 -18.73 7.59 -16.90
CA GLU A 236 -19.65 8.65 -16.46
C GLU A 236 -19.46 9.05 -14.99
N ASP A 237 -19.11 8.09 -14.11
CA ASP A 237 -18.77 8.42 -12.71
C ASP A 237 -17.56 9.34 -12.65
N VAL A 238 -16.53 9.11 -13.49
CA VAL A 238 -15.34 9.98 -13.55
C VAL A 238 -15.71 11.36 -14.09
N GLU A 239 -16.56 11.43 -15.13
CA GLU A 239 -17.06 12.70 -15.67
C GLU A 239 -17.83 13.49 -14.60
N ASN A 240 -18.68 12.82 -13.83
CA ASN A 240 -19.44 13.43 -12.74
C ASN A 240 -18.51 13.98 -11.63
N VAL A 241 -17.47 13.22 -11.26
CA VAL A 241 -16.47 13.69 -10.29
C VAL A 241 -15.78 14.96 -10.78
N VAL A 242 -15.30 14.97 -12.02
CA VAL A 242 -14.56 16.12 -12.57
C VAL A 242 -15.50 17.32 -12.78
N ARG A 243 -16.73 17.10 -13.24
CA ARG A 243 -17.74 18.15 -13.37
C ARG A 243 -18.07 18.80 -12.02
N SER A 244 -18.25 17.99 -10.97
CA SER A 244 -18.51 18.47 -9.62
C SER A 244 -17.30 19.25 -9.07
N LEU A 245 -16.09 18.77 -9.34
CA LEU A 245 -14.86 19.46 -8.96
C LEU A 245 -14.75 20.81 -9.65
N ALA A 246 -14.97 20.86 -10.97
CA ALA A 246 -14.88 22.10 -11.75
C ALA A 246 -15.95 23.14 -11.35
N ALA A 247 -17.14 22.68 -10.95
CA ALA A 247 -18.22 23.57 -10.50
C ALA A 247 -17.99 24.14 -9.09
N ALA A 248 -17.14 23.48 -8.28
CA ALA A 248 -16.85 23.88 -6.92
C ALA A 248 -15.56 24.74 -6.79
N LEU A 249 -14.76 24.84 -7.85
CA LEU A 249 -13.55 25.66 -7.94
C LEU A 249 -13.86 27.07 -8.42
#